data_4f710985e73dcbc94edcf1265c1e66f5
#
_entry.id   4f710985e73dcbc94edcf1265c1e66f5
#
_cell.length_a   1.000
_cell.length_b   1.000
_cell.length_c   1.000
_cell.angle_alpha   90.00
_cell.angle_beta   90.00
_cell.angle_gamma   90.00
#
_symmetry.space_group_name_H-M   'P 1'
#
loop_
_entity.id
_entity.type
_entity.pdbx_description
1 polymer ?
#
loop_
_entity_poly.entity_id
_entity_poly.type
_entity_poly.pdbx_seq_one_letter_code
_entity_poly.pdbx_strand_id
1 'polypeptide(L)'
;MNSPVLQLQALAEDPKTEILAVLLKAKSIAVKLNLLDLITWVEHEINGYPNKSDVPEYRTGHGIVKGFNYVQGRYLPLDLNGMTAEMIDKITTYTLYESISSMDKQDNKGEMVRLPLNPRQVEILLGAGKGGMELCWFFSSNKLEHIVTTVRNKILDWSLELEKQNIFGEDLRFNQQEKEVAPVTVKYIFNDVFTNNGVFAHQVEGDVNQQNTITSGDFSSLAEYLEKLGVEKSDIRELQEIISDSP
;
A
#
# COMPACT_ATOMS: atom_id res chain seq x y z
N MET A 1 12.75 -32.65 -4.71
CA MET A 1 11.47 -31.92 -4.63
C MET A 1 11.67 -30.54 -5.19
N ASN A 2 10.87 -30.15 -6.15
CA ASN A 2 10.98 -28.83 -6.80
C ASN A 2 9.94 -27.87 -6.20
N SER A 3 10.17 -27.44 -4.94
CA SER A 3 9.24 -26.55 -4.24
C SER A 3 9.21 -25.19 -4.88
N PRO A 4 8.05 -24.69 -5.34
CA PRO A 4 7.91 -23.35 -5.86
C PRO A 4 8.13 -22.27 -4.79
N VAL A 5 7.82 -22.55 -3.52
CA VAL A 5 8.03 -21.64 -2.39
C VAL A 5 9.52 -21.44 -2.13
N LEU A 6 10.32 -22.52 -2.07
CA LEU A 6 11.78 -22.41 -1.91
C LEU A 6 12.45 -21.73 -3.11
N GLN A 7 11.92 -21.92 -4.33
CA GLN A 7 12.39 -21.17 -5.49
C GLN A 7 12.09 -19.67 -5.36
N LEU A 8 10.93 -19.30 -4.82
CA LEU A 8 10.58 -17.88 -4.56
C LEU A 8 11.53 -17.26 -3.54
N GLN A 9 11.85 -17.99 -2.46
CA GLN A 9 12.83 -17.53 -1.46
C GLN A 9 14.18 -17.26 -2.12
N ALA A 10 14.72 -18.22 -2.86
CA ALA A 10 16.02 -18.08 -3.53
C ALA A 10 16.04 -16.87 -4.50
N LEU A 11 14.94 -16.60 -5.22
CA LEU A 11 14.83 -15.41 -6.08
C LEU A 11 14.76 -14.12 -5.28
N ALA A 12 14.05 -14.11 -4.15
CA ALA A 12 13.89 -12.93 -3.31
C ALA A 12 15.16 -12.60 -2.50
N GLU A 13 15.93 -13.61 -2.09
CA GLU A 13 17.19 -13.46 -1.38
C GLU A 13 18.35 -12.94 -2.26
N ASP A 14 18.32 -13.25 -3.57
CA ASP A 14 19.37 -12.78 -4.48
C ASP A 14 19.12 -11.32 -4.90
N PRO A 15 19.96 -10.36 -4.46
CA PRO A 15 19.79 -8.95 -4.80
C PRO A 15 20.00 -8.65 -6.30
N LYS A 16 20.58 -9.57 -7.06
CA LYS A 16 20.80 -9.44 -8.51
C LYS A 16 19.59 -9.87 -9.33
N THR A 17 18.67 -10.62 -8.73
CA THR A 17 17.44 -11.02 -9.40
C THR A 17 16.56 -9.79 -9.60
N GLU A 18 16.10 -9.53 -10.82
CA GLU A 18 15.16 -8.45 -11.13
C GLU A 18 13.89 -8.61 -10.29
N ILE A 19 13.41 -7.52 -9.71
CA ILE A 19 12.19 -7.53 -8.86
C ILE A 19 10.97 -8.05 -9.62
N LEU A 20 10.89 -7.83 -10.92
CA LEU A 20 9.83 -8.35 -11.76
C LEU A 20 9.78 -9.89 -11.77
N ALA A 21 10.95 -10.55 -11.82
CA ALA A 21 11.03 -12.02 -11.79
C ALA A 21 10.51 -12.57 -10.44
N VAL A 22 10.84 -11.90 -9.33
CA VAL A 22 10.33 -12.22 -7.98
C VAL A 22 8.81 -12.11 -7.93
N LEU A 23 8.26 -10.99 -8.41
CA LEU A 23 6.81 -10.73 -8.42
C LEU A 23 6.04 -11.70 -9.32
N LEU A 24 6.56 -12.04 -10.51
CA LEU A 24 5.92 -13.01 -11.40
C LEU A 24 5.88 -14.42 -10.78
N LYS A 25 6.94 -14.81 -10.06
CA LYS A 25 6.96 -16.07 -9.33
C LYS A 25 5.96 -16.06 -8.17
N ALA A 26 5.93 -14.95 -7.40
CA ALA A 26 4.95 -14.75 -6.32
C ALA A 26 3.51 -14.80 -6.84
N LYS A 27 3.21 -14.12 -7.96
CA LYS A 27 1.90 -14.16 -8.63
C LYS A 27 1.49 -15.58 -8.99
N SER A 28 2.41 -16.38 -9.56
CA SER A 28 2.13 -17.75 -9.94
C SER A 28 1.74 -18.62 -8.74
N ILE A 29 2.40 -18.45 -7.60
CA ILE A 29 2.08 -19.14 -6.34
C ILE A 29 0.75 -18.63 -5.78
N ALA A 30 0.54 -17.32 -5.70
CA ALA A 30 -0.68 -16.71 -5.18
C ALA A 30 -1.93 -17.16 -5.95
N VAL A 31 -1.86 -17.24 -7.28
CA VAL A 31 -2.94 -17.77 -8.14
C VAL A 31 -3.25 -19.24 -7.81
N LYS A 32 -2.23 -20.08 -7.63
CA LYS A 32 -2.41 -21.50 -7.31
C LYS A 32 -2.97 -21.73 -5.90
N LEU A 33 -2.68 -20.82 -4.98
CA LEU A 33 -3.22 -20.82 -3.60
C LEU A 33 -4.56 -20.07 -3.48
N ASN A 34 -5.05 -19.44 -4.56
CA ASN A 34 -6.29 -18.65 -4.61
C ASN A 34 -6.29 -17.43 -3.64
N LEU A 35 -5.19 -16.70 -3.59
CA LEU A 35 -4.98 -15.55 -2.70
C LEU A 35 -5.28 -14.23 -3.43
N LEU A 36 -6.56 -13.88 -3.57
CA LEU A 36 -7.03 -12.79 -4.43
C LEU A 36 -6.42 -11.42 -4.07
N ASP A 37 -6.37 -11.08 -2.78
CA ASP A 37 -5.82 -9.79 -2.32
C ASP A 37 -4.34 -9.66 -2.68
N LEU A 38 -3.58 -10.74 -2.49
CA LEU A 38 -2.17 -10.78 -2.85
C LEU A 38 -1.96 -10.69 -4.37
N ILE A 39 -2.80 -11.36 -5.16
CA ILE A 39 -2.77 -11.27 -6.62
C ILE A 39 -2.96 -9.82 -7.05
N THR A 40 -3.98 -9.15 -6.52
CA THR A 40 -4.28 -7.74 -6.82
C THR A 40 -3.11 -6.82 -6.45
N TRP A 41 -2.53 -6.98 -5.26
CA TRP A 41 -1.37 -6.21 -4.86
C TRP A 41 -0.16 -6.45 -5.77
N VAL A 42 0.15 -7.71 -6.11
CA VAL A 42 1.25 -8.03 -7.03
C VAL A 42 1.00 -7.42 -8.42
N GLU A 43 -0.24 -7.43 -8.90
CA GLU A 43 -0.61 -6.80 -10.17
C GLU A 43 -0.43 -5.29 -10.14
N HIS A 44 -0.79 -4.62 -9.05
CA HIS A 44 -0.55 -3.19 -8.86
C HIS A 44 0.95 -2.87 -8.80
N GLU A 45 1.76 -3.70 -8.12
CA GLU A 45 3.20 -3.52 -8.11
C GLU A 45 3.82 -3.68 -9.51
N ILE A 46 3.34 -4.64 -10.31
CA ILE A 46 3.84 -4.89 -11.67
C ILE A 46 3.39 -3.78 -12.65
N ASN A 47 2.12 -3.36 -12.60
CA ASN A 47 1.51 -2.51 -13.63
C ASN A 47 1.41 -1.04 -13.22
N GLY A 48 1.56 -0.72 -11.93
CA GLY A 48 1.25 0.58 -11.33
C GLY A 48 -0.14 0.60 -10.70
N TYR A 49 -0.38 1.59 -9.87
CA TYR A 49 -1.60 1.76 -9.07
C TYR A 49 -2.60 2.66 -9.80
N PRO A 50 -3.85 2.21 -10.03
CA PRO A 50 -4.83 3.00 -10.76
C PRO A 50 -5.41 4.14 -9.93
N ASN A 51 -5.53 3.96 -8.60
CA ASN A 51 -6.14 4.92 -7.69
C ASN A 51 -5.24 5.21 -6.49
N LYS A 52 -5.35 6.43 -5.94
CA LYS A 52 -4.59 6.85 -4.76
C LYS A 52 -4.91 6.00 -3.52
N SER A 53 -6.16 5.59 -3.37
CA SER A 53 -6.61 4.74 -2.25
C SER A 53 -5.91 3.40 -2.18
N ASP A 54 -5.45 2.89 -3.32
CA ASP A 54 -4.89 1.55 -3.44
C ASP A 54 -3.37 1.53 -3.21
N VAL A 55 -2.74 2.73 -3.16
CA VAL A 55 -1.29 2.86 -3.04
C VAL A 55 -0.84 2.66 -1.60
N PRO A 56 0.05 1.69 -1.32
CA PRO A 56 0.59 1.47 0.00
C PRO A 56 1.41 2.66 0.52
N GLU A 57 1.44 2.83 1.83
CA GLU A 57 2.14 3.94 2.50
C GLU A 57 3.63 4.04 2.12
N TYR A 58 4.32 2.90 1.94
CA TYR A 58 5.73 2.90 1.56
C TYR A 58 6.02 3.55 0.21
N ARG A 59 5.00 3.79 -0.64
CA ARG A 59 5.10 4.52 -1.92
C ARG A 59 4.84 6.01 -1.79
N THR A 60 4.55 6.49 -0.58
CA THR A 60 4.36 7.91 -0.26
C THR A 60 5.60 8.47 0.43
N GLY A 61 5.89 9.73 0.20
CA GLY A 61 7.02 10.40 0.83
C GLY A 61 6.91 11.92 0.75
N HIS A 62 7.88 12.61 1.37
CA HIS A 62 7.97 14.06 1.31
C HIS A 62 9.12 14.47 0.41
N GLY A 63 8.86 15.47 -0.43
CA GLY A 63 9.82 16.06 -1.35
C GLY A 63 9.91 17.57 -1.21
N ILE A 64 10.99 18.15 -1.71
CA ILE A 64 11.14 19.61 -1.81
C ILE A 64 10.39 20.04 -3.08
N VAL A 65 9.38 20.91 -2.91
CA VAL A 65 8.69 21.49 -4.06
C VAL A 65 9.53 22.64 -4.63
N LYS A 66 9.80 22.57 -5.93
CA LYS A 66 10.52 23.63 -6.66
C LYS A 66 9.74 24.01 -7.91
N GLY A 67 9.76 25.32 -8.21
CA GLY A 67 9.22 25.88 -9.44
C GLY A 67 10.32 26.21 -10.44
N PHE A 68 10.04 26.02 -11.73
CA PHE A 68 10.98 26.41 -12.78
C PHE A 68 10.94 27.93 -13.00
N ASN A 69 12.10 28.57 -12.80
CA ASN A 69 12.28 29.99 -13.07
C ASN A 69 12.83 30.19 -14.48
N TYR A 70 11.99 30.63 -15.41
CA TYR A 70 12.34 30.82 -16.81
C TYR A 70 13.40 31.90 -17.04
N VAL A 71 13.51 32.90 -16.13
CA VAL A 71 14.52 33.96 -16.23
C VAL A 71 15.91 33.43 -15.88
N GLN A 72 15.98 32.57 -14.86
CA GLN A 72 17.25 31.98 -14.41
C GLN A 72 17.55 30.63 -15.04
N GLY A 73 16.61 30.03 -15.79
CA GLY A 73 16.74 28.72 -16.43
C GLY A 73 16.93 27.54 -15.46
N ARG A 74 16.42 27.66 -14.23
CA ARG A 74 16.62 26.65 -13.18
C ARG A 74 15.40 26.53 -12.22
N TYR A 75 15.33 25.40 -11.53
CA TYR A 75 14.36 25.16 -10.45
C TYR A 75 14.80 25.87 -9.16
N LEU A 76 13.88 26.60 -8.57
CA LEU A 76 14.03 27.27 -7.26
C LEU A 76 13.05 26.68 -6.27
N PRO A 77 13.43 26.50 -4.99
CA PRO A 77 12.49 26.10 -3.95
C PRO A 77 11.29 27.02 -3.88
N LEU A 78 10.10 26.45 -3.71
CA LEU A 78 8.89 27.22 -3.46
C LEU A 78 8.96 27.82 -2.05
N ASP A 79 8.63 29.11 -1.93
CA ASP A 79 8.51 29.74 -0.63
C ASP A 79 7.20 29.32 0.03
N LEU A 80 7.30 28.62 1.15
CA LEU A 80 6.18 28.11 1.93
C LEU A 80 5.93 28.93 3.20
N ASN A 81 6.60 30.07 3.36
CA ASN A 81 6.42 30.95 4.52
C ASN A 81 4.96 31.45 4.62
N GLY A 82 4.41 31.38 5.82
CA GLY A 82 3.02 31.79 6.09
C GLY A 82 1.97 30.71 5.85
N MET A 83 2.37 29.50 5.40
CA MET A 83 1.48 28.35 5.31
C MET A 83 1.40 27.60 6.65
N THR A 84 0.26 26.96 6.92
CA THR A 84 0.13 26.09 8.09
C THR A 84 0.93 24.80 7.90
N ALA A 85 1.28 24.13 9.01
CA ALA A 85 1.99 22.83 8.94
C ALA A 85 1.22 21.79 8.12
N GLU A 86 -0.11 21.76 8.24
CA GLU A 86 -0.97 20.87 7.46
C GLU A 86 -0.91 21.17 5.95
N MET A 87 -0.87 22.44 5.55
CA MET A 87 -0.72 22.82 4.14
C MET A 87 0.65 22.42 3.61
N ILE A 88 1.71 22.66 4.39
CA ILE A 88 3.08 22.28 4.03
C ILE A 88 3.15 20.77 3.83
N ASP A 89 2.59 19.97 4.75
CA ASP A 89 2.54 18.53 4.66
C ASP A 89 1.86 18.06 3.36
N LYS A 90 0.66 18.57 3.07
CA LYS A 90 -0.08 18.25 1.84
C LYS A 90 0.66 18.62 0.56
N ILE A 91 1.39 19.73 0.57
CA ILE A 91 2.14 20.24 -0.58
C ILE A 91 3.40 19.40 -0.82
N THR A 92 4.11 19.05 0.24
CA THR A 92 5.37 18.31 0.15
C THR A 92 5.18 16.82 -0.04
N THR A 93 3.99 16.27 0.26
CA THR A 93 3.68 14.86 0.11
C THR A 93 3.47 14.48 -1.35
N TYR A 94 4.25 13.51 -1.83
CA TYR A 94 4.06 12.87 -3.12
C TYR A 94 3.71 11.39 -2.97
N THR A 95 3.10 10.82 -4.00
CA THR A 95 2.76 9.39 -4.08
C THR A 95 3.23 8.85 -5.42
N LEU A 96 3.88 7.68 -5.41
CA LEU A 96 4.43 7.03 -6.60
C LEU A 96 3.50 5.92 -7.08
N TYR A 97 2.86 6.15 -8.23
CA TYR A 97 1.87 5.25 -8.83
C TYR A 97 2.49 4.27 -9.84
N GLU A 98 3.66 4.57 -10.35
CA GLU A 98 4.29 3.87 -11.44
C GLU A 98 4.63 2.42 -11.08
N SER A 99 4.81 1.58 -12.10
CA SER A 99 5.24 0.19 -11.93
C SER A 99 6.58 0.11 -11.23
N ILE A 100 6.77 -0.92 -10.43
CA ILE A 100 8.03 -1.12 -9.69
C ILE A 100 9.23 -1.29 -10.63
N SER A 101 9.01 -1.88 -11.81
CA SER A 101 10.08 -2.05 -12.81
C SER A 101 10.61 -0.74 -13.35
N SER A 102 9.81 0.35 -13.35
CA SER A 102 10.28 1.68 -13.75
C SER A 102 11.18 2.30 -12.68
N MET A 103 11.03 1.89 -11.43
CA MET A 103 11.83 2.34 -10.29
C MET A 103 13.16 1.58 -10.19
N ASP A 104 13.14 0.27 -10.44
CA ASP A 104 14.32 -0.61 -10.37
C ASP A 104 15.38 -0.27 -11.42
N LYS A 105 14.95 0.24 -12.57
CA LYS A 105 15.85 0.58 -13.70
C LYS A 105 16.49 1.97 -13.60
N GLN A 106 16.22 2.74 -12.57
CA GLN A 106 16.85 4.05 -12.42
C GLN A 106 18.24 3.91 -11.79
N ASP A 107 19.26 3.89 -12.64
CA ASP A 107 20.70 3.79 -12.28
C ASP A 107 21.25 5.03 -11.53
N ASN A 108 20.42 6.00 -11.19
CA ASN A 108 20.81 7.29 -10.64
C ASN A 108 21.00 7.26 -9.12
N LYS A 109 21.84 6.35 -8.62
CA LYS A 109 22.13 6.23 -7.18
C LYS A 109 22.63 7.56 -6.59
N GLY A 110 21.82 8.11 -5.66
CA GLY A 110 22.16 9.33 -4.95
C GLY A 110 21.75 10.62 -5.66
N GLU A 111 21.19 10.56 -6.87
CA GLU A 111 20.68 11.74 -7.57
C GLU A 111 19.27 12.14 -7.08
N MET A 112 18.90 13.39 -7.39
CA MET A 112 17.56 13.89 -7.10
C MET A 112 16.61 13.51 -8.22
N VAL A 113 15.57 12.77 -7.88
CA VAL A 113 14.44 12.47 -8.76
C VAL A 113 13.52 13.68 -8.83
N ARG A 114 13.02 13.98 -10.03
CA ARG A 114 12.05 15.03 -10.29
C ARG A 114 10.71 14.42 -10.68
N LEU A 115 9.65 14.72 -9.92
CA LEU A 115 8.28 14.29 -10.19
C LEU A 115 7.42 15.54 -10.44
N PRO A 116 6.89 15.76 -11.66
CA PRO A 116 6.06 16.92 -11.97
C PRO A 116 4.71 16.88 -11.23
N LEU A 117 4.26 18.05 -10.73
CA LEU A 117 2.89 18.23 -10.30
C LEU A 117 1.98 18.41 -11.52
N ASN A 118 0.78 17.81 -11.47
CA ASN A 118 -0.18 18.05 -12.54
C ASN A 118 -0.79 19.46 -12.44
N PRO A 119 -1.36 20.02 -13.53
CA PRO A 119 -1.90 21.38 -13.57
C PRO A 119 -2.93 21.68 -12.46
N ARG A 120 -3.78 20.71 -12.11
CA ARG A 120 -4.79 20.85 -11.04
C ARG A 120 -4.13 20.97 -9.66
N GLN A 121 -3.07 20.21 -9.40
CA GLN A 121 -2.30 20.33 -8.15
C GLN A 121 -1.64 21.72 -8.06
N VAL A 122 -1.08 22.21 -9.17
CA VAL A 122 -0.49 23.55 -9.24
C VAL A 122 -1.53 24.63 -8.95
N GLU A 123 -2.73 24.53 -9.51
CA GLU A 123 -3.84 25.48 -9.25
C GLU A 123 -4.32 25.46 -7.80
N ILE A 124 -4.38 24.28 -7.19
CA ILE A 124 -4.71 24.15 -5.76
C ILE A 124 -3.68 24.85 -4.89
N LEU A 125 -2.40 24.79 -5.26
CA LEU A 125 -1.29 25.36 -4.49
C LEU A 125 -1.13 26.86 -4.70
N LEU A 126 -1.24 27.33 -5.93
CA LEU A 126 -0.90 28.70 -6.32
C LEU A 126 -2.12 29.56 -6.66
N GLY A 127 -3.31 28.96 -6.71
CA GLY A 127 -4.54 29.62 -7.12
C GLY A 127 -4.91 29.40 -8.59
N ALA A 128 -6.17 29.71 -8.92
CA ALA A 128 -6.70 29.54 -10.26
C ALA A 128 -5.88 30.33 -11.31
N GLY A 129 -5.72 29.75 -12.50
CA GLY A 129 -4.96 30.33 -13.60
C GLY A 129 -3.44 30.13 -13.52
N LYS A 130 -2.94 29.47 -12.49
CA LYS A 130 -1.50 29.15 -12.34
C LYS A 130 -1.11 27.74 -12.78
N GLY A 131 -2.05 26.95 -13.26
CA GLY A 131 -1.80 25.55 -13.69
C GLY A 131 -0.75 25.37 -14.78
N GLY A 132 -0.39 26.45 -15.49
CA GLY A 132 0.70 26.44 -16.47
C GLY A 132 2.11 26.59 -15.90
N MET A 133 2.25 26.81 -14.58
CA MET A 133 3.57 26.88 -13.94
C MET A 133 4.13 25.46 -13.74
N GLU A 134 5.41 25.28 -14.10
CA GLU A 134 6.09 24.01 -13.89
C GLU A 134 6.56 23.88 -12.46
N LEU A 135 5.83 23.11 -11.65
CA LEU A 135 6.21 22.71 -10.29
C LEU A 135 6.57 21.22 -10.26
N CYS A 136 7.58 20.89 -9.49
CA CYS A 136 8.01 19.50 -9.31
C CYS A 136 8.37 19.23 -7.84
N TRP A 137 8.08 17.99 -7.39
CA TRP A 137 8.73 17.43 -6.21
C TRP A 137 10.13 16.97 -6.57
N PHE A 138 11.07 17.25 -5.66
CA PHE A 138 12.42 16.74 -5.73
C PHE A 138 12.70 15.90 -4.49
N PHE A 139 13.12 14.65 -4.69
CA PHE A 139 13.45 13.70 -3.62
C PHE A 139 14.63 12.81 -4.03
N SER A 140 15.26 12.16 -3.06
CA SER A 140 16.39 11.26 -3.32
C SER A 140 15.95 9.99 -4.04
N SER A 141 16.73 9.54 -5.03
CA SER A 141 16.55 8.23 -5.69
C SER A 141 16.60 7.05 -4.73
N ASN A 142 17.23 7.17 -3.56
CA ASN A 142 17.21 6.15 -2.51
C ASN A 142 15.78 5.78 -2.07
N LYS A 143 14.80 6.69 -2.27
CA LYS A 143 13.39 6.35 -1.99
C LYS A 143 12.85 5.29 -2.95
N LEU A 144 13.27 5.30 -4.21
CA LEU A 144 12.88 4.28 -5.21
C LEU A 144 13.51 2.94 -4.84
N GLU A 145 14.80 2.93 -4.50
CA GLU A 145 15.51 1.72 -4.05
C GLU A 145 14.88 1.15 -2.77
N HIS A 146 14.46 2.03 -1.84
CA HIS A 146 13.75 1.61 -0.63
C HIS A 146 12.42 0.93 -0.95
N ILE A 147 11.63 1.42 -1.93
CA ILE A 147 10.38 0.80 -2.35
C ILE A 147 10.65 -0.60 -2.92
N VAL A 148 11.61 -0.73 -3.84
CA VAL A 148 11.98 -2.03 -4.43
C VAL A 148 12.40 -3.03 -3.34
N THR A 149 13.23 -2.58 -2.38
CA THR A 149 13.67 -3.40 -1.26
C THR A 149 12.51 -3.79 -0.35
N THR A 150 11.58 -2.87 -0.07
CA THR A 150 10.40 -3.15 0.75
C THR A 150 9.52 -4.23 0.12
N VAL A 151 9.26 -4.12 -1.18
CA VAL A 151 8.47 -5.12 -1.92
C VAL A 151 9.16 -6.48 -1.91
N ARG A 152 10.47 -6.51 -2.17
CA ARG A 152 11.27 -7.74 -2.13
C ARG A 152 11.22 -8.42 -0.77
N ASN A 153 11.40 -7.66 0.31
CA ASN A 153 11.34 -8.17 1.68
C ASN A 153 9.96 -8.72 2.01
N LYS A 154 8.86 -8.02 1.63
CA LYS A 154 7.50 -8.53 1.85
C LYS A 154 7.27 -9.88 1.16
N ILE A 155 7.79 -10.07 -0.04
CA ILE A 155 7.70 -11.35 -0.76
C ILE A 155 8.55 -12.43 -0.08
N LEU A 156 9.76 -12.08 0.38
CA LEU A 156 10.61 -13.00 1.13
C LEU A 156 9.94 -13.43 2.44
N ASP A 157 9.46 -12.46 3.23
CA ASP A 157 8.79 -12.73 4.51
C ASP A 157 7.55 -13.61 4.31
N TRP A 158 6.76 -13.37 3.24
CA TRP A 158 5.63 -14.21 2.90
C TRP A 158 6.05 -15.63 2.55
N SER A 159 7.10 -15.80 1.77
CA SER A 159 7.60 -17.12 1.39
C SER A 159 8.13 -17.91 2.60
N LEU A 160 8.77 -17.23 3.54
CA LEU A 160 9.21 -17.81 4.82
C LEU A 160 8.02 -18.19 5.71
N GLU A 161 6.97 -17.38 5.73
CA GLU A 161 5.75 -17.73 6.47
C GLU A 161 5.01 -18.92 5.84
N LEU A 162 5.00 -19.05 4.50
CA LEU A 162 4.49 -20.25 3.82
C LEU A 162 5.27 -21.50 4.24
N GLU A 163 6.62 -21.43 4.27
CA GLU A 163 7.47 -22.53 4.73
C GLU A 163 7.16 -22.90 6.17
N LYS A 164 7.07 -21.93 7.08
CA LYS A 164 6.73 -22.13 8.49
C LYS A 164 5.40 -22.85 8.69
N GLN A 165 4.43 -22.60 7.80
CA GLN A 165 3.14 -23.28 7.77
C GLN A 165 3.16 -24.60 7.00
N ASN A 166 4.35 -25.12 6.63
CA ASN A 166 4.57 -26.33 5.83
C ASN A 166 3.89 -26.29 4.45
N ILE A 167 3.74 -25.09 3.86
CA ILE A 167 3.22 -24.87 2.51
C ILE A 167 4.40 -24.77 1.55
N PHE A 168 4.69 -25.85 0.85
CA PHE A 168 5.83 -25.94 -0.07
C PHE A 168 5.41 -26.00 -1.53
N GLY A 169 4.31 -26.66 -1.79
CA GLY A 169 3.90 -27.07 -3.13
C GLY A 169 4.87 -28.08 -3.77
N GLU A 170 4.40 -28.74 -4.81
CA GLU A 170 5.21 -29.61 -5.65
C GLU A 170 4.88 -29.34 -7.13
N ASP A 171 5.89 -28.99 -7.93
CA ASP A 171 5.73 -28.66 -9.35
C ASP A 171 4.59 -27.62 -9.64
N LEU A 172 4.50 -26.57 -8.81
CA LEU A 172 3.43 -25.58 -8.84
C LEU A 172 2.02 -26.13 -8.55
N ARG A 173 1.92 -27.25 -7.87
CA ARG A 173 0.66 -27.81 -7.36
C ARG A 173 0.64 -27.68 -5.84
N PHE A 174 -0.50 -27.27 -5.32
CA PHE A 174 -0.77 -27.17 -3.90
C PHE A 174 -1.97 -28.05 -3.57
N ASN A 175 -1.86 -28.80 -2.48
CA ASN A 175 -2.97 -29.62 -1.99
C ASN A 175 -4.05 -28.79 -1.32
N GLN A 176 -5.17 -29.41 -0.94
CA GLN A 176 -6.30 -28.69 -0.37
C GLN A 176 -5.97 -28.06 1.00
N GLN A 177 -5.23 -28.75 1.84
CA GLN A 177 -4.82 -28.25 3.16
C GLN A 177 -3.90 -27.02 3.03
N GLU A 178 -2.94 -27.03 2.11
CA GLU A 178 -2.08 -25.86 1.84
C GLU A 178 -2.89 -24.66 1.40
N LYS A 179 -3.93 -24.84 0.57
CA LYS A 179 -4.82 -23.76 0.12
C LYS A 179 -5.69 -23.20 1.24
N GLU A 180 -6.13 -24.03 2.20
CA GLU A 180 -6.94 -23.60 3.34
C GLU A 180 -6.12 -22.79 4.35
N VAL A 181 -4.85 -23.11 4.55
CA VAL A 181 -3.96 -22.43 5.50
C VAL A 181 -3.33 -21.16 4.90
N ALA A 182 -3.05 -21.13 3.60
CA ALA A 182 -2.34 -20.06 2.93
C ALA A 182 -2.91 -18.64 3.16
N PRO A 183 -4.24 -18.37 3.24
CA PRO A 183 -4.77 -17.03 3.49
C PRO A 183 -4.29 -16.39 4.80
N VAL A 184 -3.99 -17.19 5.82
CA VAL A 184 -3.47 -16.70 7.11
C VAL A 184 -2.10 -16.06 6.93
N THR A 185 -1.24 -16.62 6.07
CA THR A 185 0.11 -16.10 5.80
C THR A 185 0.07 -14.71 5.19
N VAL A 186 -0.89 -14.44 4.30
CA VAL A 186 -1.09 -13.13 3.66
C VAL A 186 -1.51 -12.09 4.68
N LYS A 187 -2.47 -12.40 5.55
CA LYS A 187 -2.90 -11.50 6.62
C LYS A 187 -1.75 -11.10 7.53
N TYR A 188 -0.85 -12.03 7.84
CA TYR A 188 0.27 -11.79 8.74
C TYR A 188 1.28 -10.79 8.16
N ILE A 189 1.62 -10.92 6.88
CA ILE A 189 2.70 -10.16 6.22
C ILE A 189 2.19 -8.86 5.58
N PHE A 190 0.95 -8.85 5.08
CA PHE A 190 0.41 -7.74 4.29
C PHE A 190 -0.67 -6.94 5.02
N ASN A 191 -0.82 -7.13 6.34
CA ASN A 191 -1.84 -6.42 7.12
C ASN A 191 -1.72 -4.89 6.97
N ASP A 192 -0.51 -4.34 7.00
CA ASP A 192 -0.22 -2.91 6.81
C ASP A 192 -0.54 -2.40 5.41
N VAL A 193 -0.53 -3.29 4.41
CA VAL A 193 -0.88 -2.96 3.02
C VAL A 193 -2.39 -2.93 2.83
N PHE A 194 -3.11 -3.89 3.43
CA PHE A 194 -4.54 -4.09 3.18
C PHE A 194 -5.44 -3.31 4.15
N THR A 195 -5.01 -3.03 5.38
CA THR A 195 -5.82 -2.28 6.36
C THR A 195 -6.04 -0.82 5.98
N ASN A 196 -5.14 -0.21 5.23
CA ASN A 196 -5.31 1.16 4.73
C ASN A 196 -6.31 1.26 3.56
N ASN A 197 -6.67 0.15 2.93
CA ASN A 197 -7.54 0.10 1.74
C ASN A 197 -8.97 -0.38 2.02
N GLY A 198 -9.36 -0.56 3.28
CA GLY A 198 -10.76 -0.58 3.73
C GLY A 198 -11.69 -1.67 3.19
N VAL A 199 -11.22 -2.77 2.56
CA VAL A 199 -12.10 -3.90 2.23
C VAL A 199 -11.32 -5.22 2.19
N PHE A 200 -11.44 -6.02 3.24
CA PHE A 200 -11.27 -7.46 3.10
C PHE A 200 -12.56 -8.05 2.52
N ALA A 201 -12.71 -8.08 1.22
CA ALA A 201 -13.75 -8.86 0.57
C ALA A 201 -13.30 -10.34 0.52
N HIS A 202 -13.35 -11.02 1.65
CA HIS A 202 -13.18 -12.46 1.67
C HIS A 202 -14.56 -13.11 1.60
N GLN A 203 -14.94 -13.53 0.41
CA GLN A 203 -15.97 -14.55 0.25
C GLN A 203 -15.37 -15.89 0.68
N VAL A 204 -15.47 -16.21 1.96
CA VAL A 204 -15.34 -17.56 2.45
C VAL A 204 -16.70 -18.21 2.31
N GLU A 205 -16.88 -19.07 1.31
CA GLU A 205 -17.93 -20.07 1.34
C GLU A 205 -17.55 -21.13 2.41
N GLY A 206 -18.06 -20.91 3.60
CA GLY A 206 -17.91 -21.82 4.73
C GLY A 206 -18.23 -21.05 6.00
N ASP A 207 -19.21 -21.52 6.76
CA ASP A 207 -19.66 -20.95 8.03
C ASP A 207 -18.50 -20.58 8.97
N VAL A 208 -18.02 -19.34 8.86
CA VAL A 208 -17.32 -18.64 9.93
C VAL A 208 -18.31 -17.65 10.51
N ASN A 209 -18.92 -18.04 11.60
CA ASN A 209 -19.78 -17.23 12.44
C ASN A 209 -18.95 -16.07 13.04
N GLN A 210 -18.70 -15.02 12.26
CA GLN A 210 -18.20 -13.73 12.72
C GLN A 210 -19.21 -12.66 12.34
N GLN A 211 -20.30 -12.64 13.08
CA GLN A 211 -21.21 -11.50 13.17
C GLN A 211 -20.49 -10.39 13.95
N ASN A 212 -19.79 -9.53 13.26
CA ASN A 212 -19.43 -8.20 13.75
C ASN A 212 -19.49 -7.24 12.55
N THR A 213 -20.67 -7.02 12.01
CA THR A 213 -20.88 -6.00 11.00
C THR A 213 -21.41 -4.76 11.71
N ILE A 214 -20.53 -3.79 11.97
CA ILE A 214 -20.97 -2.44 12.35
C ILE A 214 -21.52 -1.81 11.07
N THR A 215 -22.84 -1.65 11.02
CA THR A 215 -23.51 -0.99 9.89
C THR A 215 -23.49 0.52 10.15
N SER A 216 -22.94 1.30 9.21
CA SER A 216 -22.93 2.76 9.31
C SER A 216 -24.36 3.30 9.48
N GLY A 217 -24.61 4.03 10.56
CA GLY A 217 -25.92 4.58 10.92
C GLY A 217 -26.79 3.65 11.79
N ASP A 218 -26.35 2.46 12.12
CA ASP A 218 -27.05 1.56 13.06
C ASP A 218 -26.30 1.46 14.40
N PHE A 219 -26.80 2.22 15.38
CA PHE A 219 -26.21 2.23 16.72
C PHE A 219 -26.32 0.86 17.40
N SER A 220 -27.33 0.04 17.08
CA SER A 220 -27.53 -1.27 17.71
C SER A 220 -26.36 -2.20 17.42
N SER A 221 -25.83 -2.18 16.21
CA SER A 221 -24.65 -2.98 15.82
C SER A 221 -23.37 -2.54 16.51
N LEU A 222 -23.21 -1.23 16.75
CA LEU A 222 -22.10 -0.66 17.52
C LEU A 222 -22.20 -1.03 19.00
N ALA A 223 -23.39 -0.94 19.58
CA ALA A 223 -23.65 -1.29 20.99
C ALA A 223 -23.33 -2.76 21.27
N GLU A 224 -23.77 -3.66 20.41
CA GLU A 224 -23.46 -5.10 20.53
C GLU A 224 -21.96 -5.40 20.44
N TYR A 225 -21.23 -4.66 19.59
CA TYR A 225 -19.78 -4.76 19.47
C TYR A 225 -19.06 -4.26 20.73
N LEU A 226 -19.49 -3.13 21.29
CA LEU A 226 -18.92 -2.56 22.53
C LEU A 226 -19.17 -3.46 23.74
N GLU A 227 -20.35 -4.08 23.86
CA GLU A 227 -20.63 -5.08 24.91
C GLU A 227 -19.68 -6.28 24.83
N LYS A 228 -19.38 -6.76 23.61
CA LYS A 228 -18.41 -7.87 23.40
C LYS A 228 -16.98 -7.49 23.78
N LEU A 229 -16.62 -6.21 23.68
CA LEU A 229 -15.32 -5.68 24.12
C LEU A 229 -15.27 -5.42 25.64
N GLY A 230 -16.36 -5.66 26.38
CA GLY A 230 -16.40 -5.50 27.84
C GLY A 230 -16.70 -4.08 28.30
N VAL A 231 -17.21 -3.21 27.45
CA VAL A 231 -17.69 -1.87 27.82
C VAL A 231 -19.00 -2.01 28.61
N GLU A 232 -19.13 -1.28 29.72
CA GLU A 232 -20.32 -1.35 30.55
C GLU A 232 -21.56 -0.77 29.84
N LYS A 233 -22.71 -1.38 30.08
CA LYS A 233 -23.99 -0.96 29.46
C LYS A 233 -24.41 0.48 29.79
N SER A 234 -23.95 1.01 30.95
CA SER A 234 -24.10 2.42 31.32
C SER A 234 -23.44 3.36 30.33
N ASP A 235 -22.20 3.07 29.97
CA ASP A 235 -21.36 3.90 29.09
C ASP A 235 -21.87 3.86 27.63
N ILE A 236 -22.39 2.69 27.22
CA ILE A 236 -23.02 2.52 25.90
C ILE A 236 -24.30 3.33 25.79
N ARG A 237 -25.10 3.45 26.85
CA ARG A 237 -26.30 4.29 26.88
C ARG A 237 -25.97 5.77 26.84
N GLU A 238 -24.96 6.19 27.60
CA GLU A 238 -24.49 7.59 27.56
C GLU A 238 -24.00 7.98 26.16
N LEU A 239 -23.30 7.08 25.49
CA LEU A 239 -22.88 7.28 24.09
C LEU A 239 -24.08 7.40 23.14
N GLN A 240 -25.14 6.62 23.34
CA GLN A 240 -26.36 6.68 22.53
C GLN A 240 -27.10 8.03 22.68
N GLU A 241 -27.18 8.54 23.90
CA GLU A 241 -27.80 9.85 24.19
C GLU A 241 -27.02 10.97 23.50
N ILE A 242 -25.68 10.97 23.60
CA ILE A 242 -24.82 11.98 22.94
C ILE A 242 -24.98 11.98 21.42
N ILE A 243 -25.08 10.79 20.81
CA ILE A 243 -25.25 10.67 19.34
C ILE A 243 -26.64 11.10 18.91
N SER A 244 -27.68 10.84 19.71
CA SER A 244 -29.06 11.21 19.41
C SER A 244 -29.34 12.69 19.56
N ASP A 245 -28.58 13.41 20.39
CA ASP A 245 -28.70 14.86 20.64
C ASP A 245 -27.82 15.72 19.73
N SER A 246 -27.08 15.10 18.78
CA SER A 246 -26.29 15.84 17.78
C SER A 246 -27.17 16.17 16.57
N PRO A 247 -27.35 17.47 16.21
CA PRO A 247 -28.23 17.95 15.15
C PRO A 247 -27.74 17.53 13.74
#